data_fe87d29510e3c4b42fcde3809bb51918
#
_entry.id   fe87d29510e3c4b42fcde3809bb51918
#
_cell.length_a   1.000
_cell.length_b   1.000
_cell.length_c   1.000
_cell.angle_alpha   90.00
_cell.angle_beta   90.00
_cell.angle_gamma   90.00
#
_symmetry.space_group_name_H-M   'P 1'
#
loop_
_entity.id
_entity.type
_entity.pdbx_description
1 polymer ?
#
loop_
_entity_poly.entity_id
_entity_poly.type
_entity_poly.pdbx_seq_one_letter_code
_entity_poly.pdbx_strand_id
1 'polypeptide(L)'
;MIAPQQLRAEVPKTQMDGVMGQSIKEEMDDTQISDVDTQRDGLLSTYAIPRLLGASKASSGYTQDFLDGSFTSKVDYTSVTYYHKSDYEDAQLLNGIDVSWWQAKNKKTTALNWEKIHDAGIDFAFVRVASRDTSDGSIYEDTAANSHIQAALENDINVGLYIFSQALTEKEAKQEAEYVLDLADKYGWDVTLPIVIDREKGSHNRLTGGKLSKAKETAVCQSFADTISDAGYQPVVYASYAWIKSYIDTDSLEDCGIWIARYNNTTTSNAKSGEPYADTAYDYEFWQYSSVAKVSGYTGNLDVNFWYKDTSAKTGGLKATVGNAFDPVKLSWGKAADDVTGYRVYRYDEKQKKYVYMKQTSGKSFTDTDVTSGKTYQYRVRCFWTIGGTNYYGNYSSVVSATVPPAKVSDVKTQKRSSTYVTLGWSKISGSSGYRVYKYNTAEKKYESVATIAGGAEVSYKVTGLSGATTYKFKVKSYKKAEGETVWGEASDAHEECTNPLKVKNLRLQTKSCAVTLKWDKTSNVTGYQIYRYNSKTKKYDKIATINNNKTFSYKDSKLKKGTASQYKVRAYKSYNGKTYVGTCSDVTKIKVK
;
A
#
# COMPACT_ATOMS: atom_id res chain seq x y z
N MET A 1 -32.86 39.90 -1.04
CA MET A 1 -32.02 40.14 0.12
C MET A 1 -32.95 40.32 1.31
N ILE A 2 -33.22 39.25 2.03
CA ILE A 2 -33.97 39.25 3.28
C ILE A 2 -32.92 38.95 4.36
N ALA A 3 -32.73 39.90 5.26
CA ALA A 3 -31.83 39.78 6.39
C ALA A 3 -32.25 38.66 7.33
N PRO A 4 -31.32 37.88 7.92
CA PRO A 4 -31.66 36.89 8.92
C PRO A 4 -32.13 37.60 10.19
N GLN A 5 -33.33 37.25 10.65
CA GLN A 5 -33.81 37.61 11.96
C GLN A 5 -32.91 36.97 13.02
N GLN A 6 -32.31 37.78 13.87
CA GLN A 6 -31.66 37.33 15.09
C GLN A 6 -32.68 36.64 16.00
N LEU A 7 -32.64 35.30 16.05
CA LEU A 7 -33.29 34.52 17.09
C LEU A 7 -32.52 34.78 18.40
N ARG A 8 -33.11 35.62 19.26
CA ARG A 8 -32.74 35.68 20.68
C ARG A 8 -33.14 34.35 21.30
N ALA A 9 -32.17 33.50 21.61
CA ALA A 9 -32.37 32.34 22.43
C ALA A 9 -32.67 32.78 23.86
N GLU A 10 -33.94 32.86 24.24
CA GLU A 10 -34.33 32.86 25.65
C GLU A 10 -34.22 31.43 26.15
N VAL A 11 -33.30 31.21 27.11
CA VAL A 11 -33.17 29.93 27.81
C VAL A 11 -34.45 29.60 28.53
N PRO A 12 -35.15 28.48 28.21
CA PRO A 12 -36.39 28.12 28.90
C PRO A 12 -36.13 27.92 30.40
N LYS A 13 -37.04 28.42 31.23
CA LYS A 13 -36.96 28.35 32.69
C LYS A 13 -37.28 26.98 33.28
N THR A 14 -37.61 25.98 32.50
CA THR A 14 -37.98 24.64 32.95
C THR A 14 -36.84 23.67 32.69
N GLN A 15 -36.27 23.20 33.71
CA GLN A 15 -35.08 22.41 33.79
C GLN A 15 -35.36 20.99 34.21
N MET A 16 -34.92 20.09 33.47
CA MET A 16 -34.45 18.74 33.73
C MET A 16 -34.51 17.94 32.43
N ASP A 17 -33.79 18.44 31.44
CA ASP A 17 -33.68 17.73 30.20
C ASP A 17 -32.27 17.13 30.16
N GLY A 18 -32.26 15.87 30.29
CA GLY A 18 -31.33 14.83 29.99
C GLY A 18 -29.85 15.12 30.02
N VAL A 19 -29.22 14.74 31.09
CA VAL A 19 -27.89 14.13 30.99
C VAL A 19 -28.15 12.72 30.54
N MET A 20 -27.46 12.22 29.51
CA MET A 20 -27.50 10.83 29.13
C MET A 20 -27.38 9.96 30.38
N GLY A 21 -28.25 8.98 30.52
CA GLY A 21 -28.24 8.06 31.66
C GLY A 21 -29.02 8.47 32.91
N GLN A 22 -29.56 9.69 33.05
CA GLN A 22 -30.34 10.05 34.22
C GLN A 22 -31.69 9.32 34.34
N SER A 23 -32.36 9.07 33.23
CA SER A 23 -33.65 8.34 33.22
C SER A 23 -33.53 6.85 33.53
N ILE A 24 -32.33 6.28 33.44
CA ILE A 24 -32.11 4.85 33.60
C ILE A 24 -32.19 4.42 35.08
N LYS A 25 -31.97 5.33 36.03
CA LYS A 25 -32.05 5.01 37.47
C LYS A 25 -33.47 4.59 37.93
N GLU A 26 -34.50 4.96 37.21
CA GLU A 26 -35.89 4.63 37.55
C GLU A 26 -36.36 3.32 36.90
N GLU A 27 -35.65 2.77 35.89
CA GLU A 27 -36.08 1.58 35.16
C GLU A 27 -35.47 0.26 35.69
N MET A 28 -34.64 0.30 36.72
CA MET A 28 -33.85 -0.86 37.15
C MET A 28 -34.49 -1.76 38.20
N ASP A 29 -35.81 -1.80 38.28
CA ASP A 29 -36.51 -2.70 39.20
C ASP A 29 -37.12 -3.91 38.47
N ASP A 30 -36.31 -4.61 37.66
CA ASP A 30 -36.70 -5.90 37.10
C ASP A 30 -35.75 -7.03 37.59
N THR A 31 -35.96 -7.43 38.84
CA THR A 31 -35.47 -8.69 39.39
C THR A 31 -36.38 -9.83 38.93
N GLN A 32 -36.32 -10.26 37.72
CA GLN A 32 -36.79 -11.59 37.32
C GLN A 32 -36.17 -11.98 35.95
N ILE A 33 -35.03 -12.65 35.96
CA ILE A 33 -34.74 -13.61 34.89
C ILE A 33 -34.08 -14.82 35.59
N SER A 34 -34.84 -15.86 35.72
CA SER A 34 -34.38 -17.20 36.04
C SER A 34 -34.06 -17.97 34.78
N ASP A 35 -32.92 -18.62 34.80
CA ASP A 35 -32.56 -19.84 34.08
C ASP A 35 -32.91 -19.97 32.57
N VAL A 36 -31.88 -19.87 31.71
CA VAL A 36 -31.82 -20.70 30.51
C VAL A 36 -30.38 -21.11 30.20
N ASP A 37 -30.17 -22.38 30.41
CA ASP A 37 -29.39 -23.34 29.63
C ASP A 37 -27.92 -23.09 29.30
N THR A 38 -27.10 -23.70 30.15
CA THR A 38 -25.75 -24.16 29.86
C THR A 38 -25.79 -25.33 28.88
N GLN A 39 -25.51 -25.12 27.62
CA GLN A 39 -24.90 -26.12 26.72
C GLN A 39 -24.47 -25.49 25.39
N ARG A 40 -23.22 -25.17 25.24
CA ARG A 40 -22.47 -25.29 23.99
C ARG A 40 -21.01 -25.59 24.30
N ASP A 41 -20.72 -26.87 24.30
CA ASP A 41 -19.38 -27.39 24.20
C ASP A 41 -18.81 -27.24 22.79
N GLY A 42 -17.55 -26.83 22.74
CA GLY A 42 -16.59 -27.34 21.80
C GLY A 42 -16.43 -26.65 20.47
N LEU A 43 -15.45 -25.76 20.39
CA LEU A 43 -14.37 -25.84 19.39
C LEU A 43 -13.34 -24.73 19.67
N LEU A 44 -12.36 -25.07 20.50
CA LEU A 44 -11.12 -24.31 20.64
C LEU A 44 -10.30 -24.47 19.36
N SER A 45 -10.24 -23.45 18.53
CA SER A 45 -9.20 -23.34 17.51
C SER A 45 -8.05 -22.52 18.07
N THR A 46 -7.01 -23.21 18.47
CA THR A 46 -5.71 -22.66 18.85
C THR A 46 -5.04 -21.99 17.64
N TYR A 47 -5.18 -20.70 17.52
CA TYR A 47 -4.20 -19.87 16.84
C TYR A 47 -3.87 -18.67 17.73
N ALA A 48 -2.83 -18.85 18.55
CA ALA A 48 -2.19 -17.75 19.23
C ALA A 48 -1.49 -16.86 18.18
N ILE A 49 -2.06 -15.69 17.92
CA ILE A 49 -1.37 -14.62 17.20
C ILE A 49 -0.41 -13.97 18.19
N PRO A 50 0.91 -13.87 17.88
CA PRO A 50 1.84 -13.22 18.79
C PRO A 50 1.43 -11.74 18.94
N ARG A 51 1.08 -11.33 20.15
CA ARG A 51 0.95 -9.93 20.54
C ARG A 51 2.23 -9.19 20.14
N LEU A 52 2.16 -8.28 19.19
CA LEU A 52 3.15 -7.24 19.04
C LEU A 52 2.89 -6.19 20.13
N LEU A 53 3.56 -6.38 21.26
CA LEU A 53 3.75 -5.36 22.28
C LEU A 53 4.52 -4.18 21.65
N GLY A 54 3.79 -3.25 21.04
CA GLY A 54 4.25 -1.88 20.94
C GLY A 54 4.00 -1.27 22.31
N ALA A 55 5.07 -1.00 23.07
CA ALA A 55 4.96 -0.26 24.31
C ALA A 55 4.46 1.15 24.00
N SER A 56 3.16 1.35 23.99
CA SER A 56 2.57 2.63 24.33
C SER A 56 2.68 2.75 25.85
N LYS A 57 3.08 3.92 26.34
CA LYS A 57 2.89 4.28 27.74
C LYS A 57 1.46 3.92 28.09
N ALA A 58 1.27 2.96 28.99
CA ALA A 58 -0.03 2.67 29.55
C ALA A 58 -0.52 3.97 30.18
N SER A 59 -1.62 4.51 29.67
CA SER A 59 -2.36 5.54 30.39
C SER A 59 -2.66 4.95 31.78
N SER A 60 -2.26 5.63 32.82
CA SER A 60 -2.48 5.20 34.20
C SER A 60 -3.98 5.12 34.43
N GLY A 61 -4.54 3.93 34.51
CA GLY A 61 -5.94 3.76 34.88
C GLY A 61 -6.74 2.71 34.11
N TYR A 62 -6.16 2.09 33.08
CA TYR A 62 -6.84 1.07 32.31
C TYR A 62 -5.93 -0.14 32.01
N THR A 63 -6.37 -1.33 32.40
CA THR A 63 -5.75 -2.59 32.02
C THR A 63 -6.78 -3.48 31.33
N GLN A 64 -6.43 -3.98 30.15
CA GLN A 64 -7.19 -5.00 29.45
C GLN A 64 -6.52 -6.34 29.74
N ASP A 65 -7.14 -7.16 30.58
CA ASP A 65 -6.65 -8.48 30.96
C ASP A 65 -7.62 -9.57 30.50
N PHE A 66 -7.08 -10.66 29.98
CA PHE A 66 -7.83 -11.87 29.69
C PHE A 66 -7.65 -12.83 30.88
N LEU A 67 -8.60 -12.84 31.78
CA LEU A 67 -8.64 -13.78 32.90
C LEU A 67 -9.53 -14.97 32.52
N ASP A 68 -8.99 -16.17 32.66
CA ASP A 68 -9.71 -17.44 32.44
C ASP A 68 -10.45 -17.58 31.10
N GLY A 69 -9.90 -16.98 30.04
CA GLY A 69 -10.51 -17.04 28.70
C GLY A 69 -11.69 -16.10 28.48
N SER A 70 -12.00 -15.24 29.45
CA SER A 70 -13.01 -14.18 29.29
C SER A 70 -12.35 -12.84 28.97
N PHE A 71 -12.98 -12.08 28.08
CA PHE A 71 -12.56 -10.72 27.75
C PHE A 71 -13.04 -9.77 28.86
N THR A 72 -12.08 -9.27 29.68
CA THR A 72 -12.38 -8.40 30.83
C THR A 72 -11.58 -7.12 30.80
N SER A 73 -12.09 -6.06 31.40
CA SER A 73 -11.37 -4.82 31.64
C SER A 73 -11.55 -4.36 33.08
N LYS A 74 -10.52 -3.79 33.66
CA LYS A 74 -10.56 -3.12 34.95
C LYS A 74 -10.33 -1.63 34.74
N VAL A 75 -11.21 -0.82 35.33
CA VAL A 75 -11.19 0.63 35.19
C VAL A 75 -11.01 1.24 36.58
N ASP A 76 -9.89 1.91 36.80
CA ASP A 76 -9.49 2.40 38.12
C ASP A 76 -10.49 3.42 38.71
N TYR A 77 -11.10 4.24 37.91
CA TYR A 77 -12.05 5.26 38.38
C TYR A 77 -13.44 4.72 38.71
N THR A 78 -13.73 3.44 38.47
CA THR A 78 -14.95 2.78 38.93
C THR A 78 -14.68 1.69 39.96
N SER A 79 -13.44 1.22 40.05
CA SER A 79 -13.02 0.08 40.88
C SER A 79 -13.77 -1.22 40.57
N VAL A 80 -14.30 -1.36 39.35
CA VAL A 80 -15.12 -2.48 38.89
C VAL A 80 -14.39 -3.20 37.75
N THR A 81 -14.51 -4.53 37.72
CA THR A 81 -14.11 -5.33 36.56
C THR A 81 -15.34 -5.52 35.66
N TYR A 82 -15.18 -5.18 34.38
CA TYR A 82 -16.23 -5.32 33.38
C TYR A 82 -15.92 -6.51 32.48
N TYR A 83 -16.95 -7.27 32.15
CA TYR A 83 -16.88 -8.40 31.25
C TYR A 83 -17.52 -8.00 29.93
N HIS A 84 -16.83 -8.33 28.85
CA HIS A 84 -17.23 -7.93 27.51
C HIS A 84 -17.70 -9.12 26.69
N LYS A 85 -18.55 -8.89 25.72
CA LYS A 85 -19.06 -9.87 24.78
C LYS A 85 -17.88 -10.49 24.01
N SER A 86 -17.85 -11.83 23.90
CA SER A 86 -16.75 -12.55 23.20
C SER A 86 -16.64 -12.14 21.72
N ASP A 87 -17.73 -11.71 21.12
CA ASP A 87 -17.76 -11.24 19.73
C ASP A 87 -16.86 -10.01 19.49
N TYR A 88 -16.49 -9.30 20.54
CA TYR A 88 -15.63 -8.11 20.50
C TYR A 88 -14.18 -8.39 20.95
N GLU A 89 -13.79 -9.66 21.12
CA GLU A 89 -12.45 -10.03 21.61
C GLU A 89 -11.32 -9.46 20.72
N ASP A 90 -11.56 -9.38 19.42
CA ASP A 90 -10.60 -8.83 18.45
C ASP A 90 -10.69 -7.30 18.30
N ALA A 91 -11.68 -6.65 18.91
CA ALA A 91 -11.83 -5.21 18.85
C ALA A 91 -10.81 -4.49 19.76
N GLN A 92 -10.39 -3.30 19.34
CA GLN A 92 -9.65 -2.40 20.22
C GLN A 92 -10.64 -1.73 21.17
N LEU A 93 -10.47 -1.96 22.47
CA LEU A 93 -11.29 -1.33 23.48
C LEU A 93 -10.74 0.04 23.85
N LEU A 94 -11.60 1.06 23.75
CA LEU A 94 -11.29 2.47 24.02
C LEU A 94 -12.23 3.01 25.09
N ASN A 95 -11.74 3.98 25.88
CA ASN A 95 -12.55 4.60 26.94
C ASN A 95 -12.98 6.02 26.54
N GLY A 96 -14.22 6.35 26.86
CA GLY A 96 -14.78 7.66 26.59
C GLY A 96 -15.67 8.18 27.70
N ILE A 97 -16.05 9.42 27.56
CA ILE A 97 -17.05 10.09 28.39
C ILE A 97 -18.13 10.70 27.50
N ASP A 98 -19.30 10.97 28.09
CA ASP A 98 -20.25 11.88 27.45
C ASP A 98 -20.59 13.05 28.36
N VAL A 99 -20.78 14.22 27.73
CA VAL A 99 -20.88 15.50 28.46
C VAL A 99 -21.89 16.44 27.80
N SER A 100 -22.37 17.36 28.62
CA SER A 100 -23.31 18.42 28.21
C SER A 100 -23.10 19.68 29.07
N TRP A 101 -23.95 20.64 28.98
CA TRP A 101 -23.88 21.82 29.84
C TRP A 101 -23.87 21.52 31.36
N TRP A 102 -24.23 20.30 31.77
CA TRP A 102 -24.18 19.89 33.18
C TRP A 102 -22.74 19.85 33.72
N GLN A 103 -21.79 19.55 32.87
CA GLN A 103 -20.37 19.57 33.18
C GLN A 103 -19.71 20.92 32.85
N ALA A 104 -20.53 21.99 32.79
CA ALA A 104 -20.05 23.33 32.45
C ALA A 104 -20.35 24.35 33.55
N LYS A 105 -19.46 25.33 33.75
CA LYS A 105 -19.67 26.49 34.60
C LYS A 105 -20.71 27.40 33.95
N ASN A 106 -21.75 27.75 34.71
CA ASN A 106 -22.83 28.61 34.22
C ASN A 106 -23.43 28.14 32.87
N LYS A 107 -23.39 26.83 32.60
CA LYS A 107 -23.88 26.20 31.39
C LYS A 107 -23.28 26.74 30.08
N LYS A 108 -22.06 27.28 30.13
CA LYS A 108 -21.39 27.91 28.97
C LYS A 108 -19.94 27.51 28.77
N THR A 109 -19.20 27.37 29.87
CA THR A 109 -17.77 27.10 29.80
C THR A 109 -17.48 25.77 30.48
N THR A 110 -16.72 24.90 29.82
CA THR A 110 -16.39 23.59 30.39
C THR A 110 -15.82 23.72 31.83
N ALA A 111 -16.25 22.84 32.70
CA ALA A 111 -15.72 22.72 34.06
C ALA A 111 -14.67 21.59 34.16
N LEU A 112 -14.46 20.83 33.06
CA LEU A 112 -13.51 19.74 32.98
C LEU A 112 -12.11 20.27 32.72
N ASN A 113 -11.13 19.63 33.32
CA ASN A 113 -9.72 19.75 32.92
C ASN A 113 -9.42 18.62 31.93
N TRP A 114 -9.49 18.93 30.64
CA TRP A 114 -9.39 17.95 29.56
C TRP A 114 -8.00 17.30 29.46
N GLU A 115 -6.93 17.99 29.82
CA GLU A 115 -5.59 17.40 29.94
C GLU A 115 -5.58 16.24 30.95
N LYS A 116 -6.12 16.47 32.15
CA LYS A 116 -6.22 15.41 33.16
C LYS A 116 -7.22 14.31 32.80
N ILE A 117 -8.26 14.62 32.06
CA ILE A 117 -9.20 13.63 31.53
C ILE A 117 -8.48 12.70 30.54
N HIS A 118 -7.71 13.28 29.59
CA HIS A 118 -6.88 12.51 28.67
C HIS A 118 -5.83 11.67 29.43
N ASP A 119 -5.13 12.25 30.40
CA ASP A 119 -4.14 11.54 31.22
C ASP A 119 -4.76 10.39 32.05
N ALA A 120 -6.04 10.45 32.35
CA ALA A 120 -6.78 9.38 33.00
C ALA A 120 -7.17 8.23 32.04
N GLY A 121 -6.79 8.32 30.76
CA GLY A 121 -7.02 7.28 29.75
C GLY A 121 -8.37 7.39 29.04
N ILE A 122 -8.91 8.59 28.94
CA ILE A 122 -10.08 8.88 28.12
C ILE A 122 -9.63 9.23 26.71
N ASP A 123 -10.03 8.43 25.75
CA ASP A 123 -9.61 8.51 24.33
C ASP A 123 -10.61 9.32 23.49
N PHE A 124 -11.87 9.37 23.92
CA PHE A 124 -12.95 10.04 23.18
C PHE A 124 -14.03 10.66 24.08
N ALA A 125 -14.79 11.56 23.49
CA ALA A 125 -15.97 12.17 24.15
C ALA A 125 -17.14 12.34 23.18
N PHE A 126 -18.34 12.02 23.63
CA PHE A 126 -19.57 12.48 23.00
C PHE A 126 -20.04 13.77 23.68
N VAL A 127 -20.30 14.81 22.89
CA VAL A 127 -20.72 16.11 23.40
C VAL A 127 -22.11 16.41 22.93
N ARG A 128 -23.03 16.70 23.87
CA ARG A 128 -24.35 17.18 23.50
C ARG A 128 -24.25 18.55 22.86
N VAL A 129 -24.79 18.66 21.65
CA VAL A 129 -24.77 19.93 20.91
C VAL A 129 -26.17 20.57 20.84
N ALA A 130 -27.22 19.78 20.98
CA ALA A 130 -28.57 20.26 20.93
C ALA A 130 -29.54 19.38 21.76
N SER A 131 -30.72 19.90 21.98
CA SER A 131 -31.84 19.16 22.57
C SER A 131 -33.12 19.58 21.90
N ARG A 132 -34.06 18.64 21.75
CA ARG A 132 -35.48 19.00 21.50
C ARG A 132 -36.22 19.09 22.83
N ASP A 133 -36.92 20.20 23.04
CA ASP A 133 -37.65 20.45 24.26
C ASP A 133 -38.76 19.39 24.49
N THR A 134 -38.85 18.91 25.72
CA THR A 134 -39.80 17.86 26.13
C THR A 134 -41.25 18.34 26.24
N SER A 135 -41.49 19.65 26.24
CA SER A 135 -42.80 20.22 26.37
C SER A 135 -43.38 20.72 25.04
N ASP A 136 -42.68 21.61 24.34
CA ASP A 136 -43.15 22.26 23.11
C ASP A 136 -42.54 21.70 21.82
N GLY A 137 -41.48 20.90 21.94
CA GLY A 137 -40.78 20.28 20.79
C GLY A 137 -39.90 21.23 20.00
N SER A 138 -39.58 22.42 20.52
CA SER A 138 -38.59 23.32 19.92
C SER A 138 -37.17 22.73 20.05
N ILE A 139 -36.30 23.01 19.08
CA ILE A 139 -34.88 22.60 19.15
C ILE A 139 -34.05 23.78 19.64
N TYR A 140 -33.10 23.51 20.54
CA TYR A 140 -32.18 24.50 21.06
C TYR A 140 -30.77 23.96 21.19
N GLU A 141 -29.81 24.88 21.09
CA GLU A 141 -28.36 24.58 21.17
C GLU A 141 -27.95 24.35 22.64
N ASP A 142 -27.07 23.38 22.88
CA ASP A 142 -26.34 23.26 24.16
C ASP A 142 -25.26 24.32 24.21
N THR A 143 -25.45 25.32 25.06
CA THR A 143 -24.57 26.50 25.10
C THR A 143 -23.13 26.23 25.58
N ALA A 144 -22.85 25.05 26.12
CA ALA A 144 -21.51 24.63 26.53
C ALA A 144 -20.78 23.79 25.45
N ALA A 145 -21.50 23.33 24.43
CA ALA A 145 -20.98 22.40 23.42
C ALA A 145 -19.63 22.86 22.84
N ASN A 146 -19.61 24.08 22.30
CA ASN A 146 -18.38 24.61 21.68
C ASN A 146 -17.20 24.62 22.64
N SER A 147 -17.41 24.96 23.91
CA SER A 147 -16.35 24.99 24.93
C SER A 147 -15.84 23.58 25.27
N HIS A 148 -16.71 22.57 25.31
CA HIS A 148 -16.31 21.19 25.53
C HIS A 148 -15.53 20.66 24.32
N ILE A 149 -16.06 20.85 23.11
CA ILE A 149 -15.50 20.33 21.87
C ILE A 149 -14.10 20.88 21.63
N GLN A 150 -13.94 22.22 21.69
CA GLN A 150 -12.63 22.85 21.48
C GLN A 150 -11.59 22.35 22.49
N ALA A 151 -11.97 22.31 23.78
CA ALA A 151 -11.04 21.87 24.82
C ALA A 151 -10.72 20.38 24.74
N ALA A 152 -11.62 19.53 24.29
CA ALA A 152 -11.36 18.10 24.05
C ALA A 152 -10.39 17.91 22.89
N LEU A 153 -10.63 18.55 21.75
CA LEU A 153 -9.77 18.47 20.57
C LEU A 153 -8.37 19.03 20.82
N GLU A 154 -8.24 20.11 21.58
CA GLU A 154 -6.92 20.68 22.00
C GLU A 154 -6.11 19.72 22.87
N ASN A 155 -6.72 18.71 23.45
CA ASN A 155 -6.09 17.68 24.28
C ASN A 155 -6.13 16.29 23.65
N ASP A 156 -6.12 16.20 22.32
CA ASP A 156 -6.07 14.94 21.54
C ASP A 156 -7.24 13.96 21.81
N ILE A 157 -8.35 14.42 22.40
CA ILE A 157 -9.56 13.62 22.61
C ILE A 157 -10.46 13.73 21.39
N ASN A 158 -10.77 12.61 20.77
CA ASN A 158 -11.67 12.53 19.63
C ASN A 158 -13.12 12.86 20.04
N VAL A 159 -13.83 13.58 19.18
CA VAL A 159 -15.16 14.09 19.53
C VAL A 159 -16.24 13.58 18.58
N GLY A 160 -17.32 13.05 19.17
CA GLY A 160 -18.61 12.82 18.52
C GLY A 160 -19.67 13.77 19.08
N LEU A 161 -20.74 13.93 18.34
CA LEU A 161 -21.82 14.84 18.69
C LEU A 161 -23.09 14.07 19.04
N TYR A 162 -23.89 14.58 19.97
CA TYR A 162 -25.22 14.02 20.16
C TYR A 162 -26.30 15.08 20.36
N ILE A 163 -27.53 14.73 19.98
CA ILE A 163 -28.73 15.50 20.27
C ILE A 163 -29.65 14.69 21.18
N PHE A 164 -30.09 15.30 22.28
CA PHE A 164 -31.17 14.76 23.09
C PHE A 164 -32.48 14.90 22.34
N SER A 165 -33.00 13.79 21.83
CA SER A 165 -34.07 13.76 20.86
C SER A 165 -35.42 13.46 21.54
N GLN A 166 -36.40 14.28 21.22
CA GLN A 166 -37.81 14.04 21.55
C GLN A 166 -38.67 14.01 20.27
N ALA A 167 -38.08 13.62 19.13
CA ALA A 167 -38.78 13.52 17.86
C ALA A 167 -39.90 12.46 17.92
N LEU A 168 -41.09 12.78 17.43
CA LEU A 168 -42.22 11.87 17.29
C LEU A 168 -42.49 11.44 15.86
N THR A 169 -41.80 12.05 14.91
CA THR A 169 -41.93 11.78 13.47
C THR A 169 -40.58 11.78 12.79
N GLU A 170 -40.46 11.08 11.67
CA GLU A 170 -39.31 11.09 10.78
C GLU A 170 -38.93 12.51 10.36
N LYS A 171 -39.91 13.38 10.09
CA LYS A 171 -39.65 14.78 9.76
C LYS A 171 -38.96 15.53 10.90
N GLU A 172 -39.37 15.29 12.14
CA GLU A 172 -38.74 15.91 13.31
C GLU A 172 -37.31 15.38 13.50
N ALA A 173 -37.09 14.09 13.32
CA ALA A 173 -35.75 13.49 13.40
C ALA A 173 -34.80 14.04 12.32
N LYS A 174 -35.30 14.22 11.10
CA LYS A 174 -34.56 14.88 10.03
C LYS A 174 -34.19 16.33 10.41
N GLN A 175 -35.11 17.08 10.98
CA GLN A 175 -34.83 18.45 11.46
C GLN A 175 -33.76 18.47 12.57
N GLU A 176 -33.77 17.48 13.45
CA GLU A 176 -32.73 17.31 14.48
C GLU A 176 -31.36 17.06 13.87
N ALA A 177 -31.28 16.15 12.90
CA ALA A 177 -30.03 15.86 12.17
C ALA A 177 -29.51 17.10 11.43
N GLU A 178 -30.36 17.76 10.65
CA GLU A 178 -30.04 19.02 9.95
C GLU A 178 -29.51 20.08 10.92
N TYR A 179 -30.14 20.23 12.08
CA TYR A 179 -29.73 21.19 13.10
C TYR A 179 -28.34 20.90 13.69
N VAL A 180 -28.03 19.63 13.94
CA VAL A 180 -26.70 19.22 14.41
C VAL A 180 -25.63 19.50 13.34
N LEU A 181 -25.90 19.20 12.08
CA LEU A 181 -25.01 19.47 10.95
C LEU A 181 -24.76 20.99 10.78
N ASP A 182 -25.81 21.80 10.88
CA ASP A 182 -25.72 23.27 10.83
C ASP A 182 -24.85 23.83 11.96
N LEU A 183 -24.91 23.24 13.16
CA LEU A 183 -24.04 23.62 14.27
C LEU A 183 -22.59 23.24 14.02
N ALA A 184 -22.34 22.03 13.50
CA ALA A 184 -20.99 21.58 13.17
C ALA A 184 -20.34 22.51 12.13
N ASP A 185 -21.07 22.86 11.07
CA ASP A 185 -20.62 23.80 10.05
C ASP A 185 -20.43 25.22 10.61
N LYS A 186 -21.39 25.71 11.41
CA LYS A 186 -21.35 27.04 12.02
C LYS A 186 -20.10 27.29 12.84
N TYR A 187 -19.66 26.27 13.60
CA TYR A 187 -18.52 26.37 14.50
C TYR A 187 -17.22 25.79 13.91
N GLY A 188 -17.30 25.08 12.76
CA GLY A 188 -16.18 24.42 12.11
C GLY A 188 -15.58 23.32 12.97
N TRP A 189 -16.40 22.51 13.63
CA TRP A 189 -15.92 21.44 14.50
C TRP A 189 -15.29 20.30 13.67
N ASP A 190 -14.14 19.82 14.09
CA ASP A 190 -13.52 18.61 13.53
C ASP A 190 -14.15 17.38 14.18
N VAL A 191 -15.26 16.91 13.60
CA VAL A 191 -16.04 15.77 14.10
C VAL A 191 -15.44 14.49 13.55
N THR A 192 -14.77 13.73 14.41
CA THR A 192 -14.05 12.50 14.04
C THR A 192 -14.76 11.21 14.47
N LEU A 193 -15.83 11.33 15.26
CA LEU A 193 -16.65 10.24 15.76
C LEU A 193 -18.10 10.38 15.26
N PRO A 194 -18.95 9.36 15.50
CA PRO A 194 -20.34 9.40 15.08
C PRO A 194 -21.14 10.61 15.57
N ILE A 195 -22.22 10.89 14.84
CA ILE A 195 -23.27 11.80 15.26
C ILE A 195 -24.47 10.97 15.74
N VAL A 196 -24.92 11.26 16.96
CA VAL A 196 -25.79 10.37 17.73
C VAL A 196 -27.16 10.99 17.93
N ILE A 197 -28.20 10.21 17.67
CA ILE A 197 -29.56 10.49 18.18
C ILE A 197 -29.74 9.79 19.53
N ASP A 198 -29.94 10.57 20.59
CA ASP A 198 -30.20 10.07 21.94
C ASP A 198 -31.71 9.93 22.18
N ARG A 199 -32.14 8.67 22.35
CA ARG A 199 -33.52 8.27 22.52
C ARG A 199 -33.82 7.82 23.94
N GLU A 200 -34.18 8.78 24.78
CA GLU A 200 -34.51 8.48 26.17
C GLU A 200 -35.69 9.32 26.67
N LYS A 201 -36.23 8.89 27.80
CA LYS A 201 -37.39 9.52 28.44
C LYS A 201 -37.03 10.91 28.98
N GLY A 202 -37.78 11.92 28.60
CA GLY A 202 -37.63 13.28 29.11
C GLY A 202 -38.56 13.59 30.28
N SER A 203 -38.33 14.73 30.95
CA SER A 203 -39.05 15.17 32.14
C SER A 203 -40.56 15.41 31.92
N HIS A 204 -40.96 15.80 30.72
CA HIS A 204 -42.34 16.10 30.38
C HIS A 204 -43.05 15.01 29.54
N ASN A 205 -42.43 13.85 29.43
CA ASN A 205 -43.04 12.68 28.79
C ASN A 205 -43.46 12.85 27.32
N ARG A 206 -42.92 13.82 26.57
CA ARG A 206 -43.29 14.02 25.17
C ARG A 206 -43.10 12.71 24.38
N LEU A 207 -41.93 12.09 24.45
CA LEU A 207 -41.65 10.86 23.76
C LEU A 207 -42.50 9.68 24.26
N THR A 208 -42.62 9.48 25.57
CA THR A 208 -43.40 8.40 26.14
C THR A 208 -44.90 8.65 26.05
N GLY A 209 -45.33 9.91 26.11
CA GLY A 209 -46.75 10.31 25.92
C GLY A 209 -47.19 10.15 24.46
N GLY A 210 -46.29 10.24 23.51
CA GLY A 210 -46.54 10.02 22.09
C GLY A 210 -46.84 8.58 21.72
N LYS A 211 -46.52 7.60 22.58
CA LYS A 211 -46.75 6.15 22.43
C LYS A 211 -46.40 5.63 21.04
N LEU A 212 -45.16 5.88 20.61
CA LEU A 212 -44.70 5.37 19.34
C LEU A 212 -44.65 3.83 19.37
N SER A 213 -45.11 3.18 18.29
CA SER A 213 -44.88 1.75 18.09
C SER A 213 -43.40 1.50 17.75
N LYS A 214 -42.94 0.27 17.99
CA LYS A 214 -41.57 -0.13 17.67
C LYS A 214 -41.17 0.25 16.23
N ALA A 215 -42.04 -0.02 15.26
CA ALA A 215 -41.80 0.34 13.86
C ALA A 215 -41.68 1.85 13.62
N LYS A 216 -42.48 2.68 14.32
CA LYS A 216 -42.38 4.14 14.19
C LYS A 216 -41.16 4.71 14.87
N GLU A 217 -40.80 4.19 16.03
CA GLU A 217 -39.58 4.58 16.74
C GLU A 217 -38.35 4.27 15.90
N THR A 218 -38.28 3.05 15.31
CA THR A 218 -37.24 2.65 14.40
C THR A 218 -37.18 3.55 13.15
N ALA A 219 -38.32 3.90 12.55
CA ALA A 219 -38.35 4.79 11.39
C ALA A 219 -37.87 6.22 11.73
N VAL A 220 -38.18 6.71 12.95
CA VAL A 220 -37.62 7.99 13.43
C VAL A 220 -36.11 7.94 13.54
N CYS A 221 -35.55 6.86 14.13
CA CYS A 221 -34.11 6.66 14.22
C CYS A 221 -33.48 6.56 12.83
N GLN A 222 -34.08 5.81 11.91
CA GLN A 222 -33.57 5.66 10.54
C GLN A 222 -33.54 6.98 9.78
N SER A 223 -34.60 7.81 9.91
CA SER A 223 -34.66 9.11 9.23
C SER A 223 -33.55 10.08 9.70
N PHE A 224 -33.19 10.02 10.97
CA PHE A 224 -32.01 10.72 11.47
C PHE A 224 -30.73 10.13 10.86
N ALA A 225 -30.58 8.81 10.88
CA ALA A 225 -29.42 8.09 10.39
C ALA A 225 -29.18 8.38 8.89
N ASP A 226 -30.21 8.30 8.06
CA ASP A 226 -30.13 8.63 6.63
C ASP A 226 -29.58 10.04 6.40
N THR A 227 -30.08 11.01 7.15
CA THR A 227 -29.67 12.41 7.00
C THR A 227 -28.21 12.63 7.39
N ILE A 228 -27.74 11.96 8.44
CA ILE A 228 -26.35 12.02 8.90
C ILE A 228 -25.42 11.29 7.92
N SER A 229 -25.84 10.11 7.42
CA SER A 229 -25.09 9.35 6.42
C SER A 229 -24.96 10.11 5.08
N ASP A 230 -26.03 10.75 4.62
CA ASP A 230 -26.02 11.58 3.40
C ASP A 230 -25.03 12.75 3.51
N ALA A 231 -24.79 13.25 4.71
CA ALA A 231 -23.78 14.28 4.99
C ALA A 231 -22.35 13.72 5.15
N GLY A 232 -22.17 12.39 5.08
CA GLY A 232 -20.87 11.72 5.14
C GLY A 232 -20.38 11.41 6.55
N TYR A 233 -21.23 11.48 7.56
CA TYR A 233 -20.92 11.09 8.93
C TYR A 233 -21.53 9.72 9.26
N GLN A 234 -20.96 9.03 10.26
CA GLN A 234 -21.52 7.80 10.79
C GLN A 234 -22.66 8.12 11.78
N PRO A 235 -23.88 7.63 11.58
CA PRO A 235 -24.97 7.77 12.55
C PRO A 235 -24.89 6.68 13.61
N VAL A 236 -25.32 7.02 14.84
CA VAL A 236 -25.47 6.08 15.95
C VAL A 236 -26.76 6.39 16.70
N VAL A 237 -27.47 5.35 17.12
CA VAL A 237 -28.60 5.46 18.04
C VAL A 237 -28.12 5.13 19.45
N TYR A 238 -28.30 6.08 20.38
CA TYR A 238 -28.14 5.81 21.80
C TYR A 238 -29.52 5.61 22.45
N ALA A 239 -29.59 4.56 23.25
CA ALA A 239 -30.73 4.35 24.16
C ALA A 239 -30.36 3.38 25.29
N SER A 240 -31.18 3.36 26.34
CA SER A 240 -31.07 2.31 27.35
C SER A 240 -31.38 0.92 26.77
N TYR A 241 -30.80 -0.12 27.38
CA TYR A 241 -31.12 -1.51 27.02
C TYR A 241 -32.62 -1.79 27.02
N ALA A 242 -33.35 -1.30 28.04
CA ALA A 242 -34.81 -1.46 28.13
C ALA A 242 -35.55 -0.78 26.98
N TRP A 243 -35.09 0.40 26.58
CA TRP A 243 -35.65 1.14 25.45
C TRP A 243 -35.43 0.43 24.13
N ILE A 244 -34.17 0.00 23.85
CA ILE A 244 -33.84 -0.79 22.64
C ILE A 244 -34.73 -2.01 22.56
N LYS A 245 -34.78 -2.82 23.62
CA LYS A 245 -35.58 -4.04 23.65
C LYS A 245 -37.07 -3.79 23.33
N SER A 246 -37.62 -2.71 23.87
CA SER A 246 -39.07 -2.45 23.80
C SER A 246 -39.51 -1.67 22.58
N TYR A 247 -38.66 -0.77 22.07
CA TYR A 247 -39.09 0.25 21.13
C TYR A 247 -38.25 0.35 19.85
N ILE A 248 -37.05 -0.23 19.79
CA ILE A 248 -36.17 -0.11 18.60
C ILE A 248 -35.91 -1.49 18.00
N ASP A 249 -36.17 -1.62 16.71
CA ASP A 249 -35.79 -2.80 15.93
C ASP A 249 -34.43 -2.58 15.30
N THR A 250 -33.39 -3.02 16.00
CA THR A 250 -31.98 -2.80 15.57
C THR A 250 -31.65 -3.50 14.28
N ASP A 251 -32.28 -4.65 14.00
CA ASP A 251 -32.05 -5.43 12.77
C ASP A 251 -32.61 -4.74 11.52
N SER A 252 -33.52 -3.78 11.72
CA SER A 252 -34.14 -2.97 10.65
C SER A 252 -33.45 -1.62 10.45
N LEU A 253 -32.45 -1.28 11.24
CA LEU A 253 -31.64 -0.09 11.04
C LEU A 253 -30.56 -0.36 10.01
N GLU A 254 -30.50 0.47 8.97
CA GLU A 254 -29.50 0.37 7.91
C GLU A 254 -28.37 1.37 8.16
N ASP A 255 -27.10 0.92 8.01
CA ASP A 255 -25.88 1.74 8.13
C ASP A 255 -25.82 2.61 9.40
N CYS A 256 -26.36 2.11 10.52
CA CYS A 256 -26.48 2.83 11.78
C CYS A 256 -25.94 2.01 12.96
N GLY A 257 -24.96 2.57 13.68
CA GLY A 257 -24.40 1.96 14.89
C GLY A 257 -25.34 2.06 16.10
N ILE A 258 -25.07 1.27 17.12
CA ILE A 258 -25.80 1.27 18.39
C ILE A 258 -24.86 1.65 19.53
N TRP A 259 -25.32 2.55 20.38
CA TRP A 259 -24.71 2.88 21.66
C TRP A 259 -25.70 2.54 22.77
N ILE A 260 -25.40 1.48 23.50
CA ILE A 260 -26.28 0.95 24.52
C ILE A 260 -25.91 1.49 25.91
N ALA A 261 -26.91 1.92 26.69
CA ALA A 261 -26.69 2.23 28.09
C ALA A 261 -27.23 1.11 28.97
N ARG A 262 -26.34 0.56 29.81
CA ARG A 262 -26.68 -0.45 30.79
C ARG A 262 -25.68 -0.43 31.94
N TYR A 263 -26.16 -0.15 33.15
CA TYR A 263 -25.30 0.00 34.32
C TYR A 263 -25.34 -1.22 35.20
N ASN A 264 -24.15 -1.64 35.71
CA ASN A 264 -24.07 -2.53 36.85
C ASN A 264 -24.27 -1.71 38.13
N ASN A 265 -25.41 -1.85 38.79
CA ASN A 265 -25.66 -1.21 40.09
C ASN A 265 -24.79 -1.87 41.17
N THR A 266 -23.57 -1.41 41.32
CA THR A 266 -22.60 -1.87 42.32
C THR A 266 -22.55 -1.01 43.58
N THR A 267 -23.66 -0.36 43.93
CA THR A 267 -23.73 0.31 45.24
C THR A 267 -24.02 -0.63 46.40
N THR A 268 -24.18 -1.92 46.13
CA THR A 268 -24.32 -2.95 47.19
C THR A 268 -23.20 -3.98 47.09
N SER A 269 -22.64 -4.30 48.23
CA SER A 269 -21.58 -5.29 48.49
C SER A 269 -21.83 -6.72 47.97
N ASN A 270 -22.83 -6.95 47.15
CA ASN A 270 -23.24 -8.24 46.59
C ASN A 270 -23.26 -8.26 45.05
N ALA A 271 -22.71 -7.24 44.38
CA ALA A 271 -22.49 -7.39 42.97
C ALA A 271 -21.48 -8.51 42.77
N LYS A 272 -21.92 -9.70 42.42
CA LYS A 272 -21.06 -10.67 41.77
C LYS A 272 -20.46 -9.97 40.58
N SER A 273 -19.19 -9.57 40.76
CA SER A 273 -18.37 -9.14 39.67
C SER A 273 -18.57 -10.14 38.56
N GLY A 274 -19.03 -9.72 37.40
CA GLY A 274 -18.71 -10.46 36.27
C GLY A 274 -19.74 -11.27 35.56
N GLU A 275 -21.02 -10.94 35.59
CA GLU A 275 -21.82 -11.37 34.44
C GLU A 275 -21.66 -10.36 33.32
N PRO A 276 -21.18 -10.81 32.15
CA PRO A 276 -21.18 -9.94 30.99
C PRO A 276 -22.63 -9.49 30.77
N TYR A 277 -22.86 -8.19 30.77
CA TYR A 277 -24.12 -7.67 30.22
C TYR A 277 -24.18 -7.89 28.71
N ALA A 278 -23.30 -8.74 28.25
CA ALA A 278 -23.18 -9.16 26.88
C ALA A 278 -24.27 -10.10 26.39
N ASP A 279 -25.14 -10.59 27.23
CA ASP A 279 -26.24 -11.42 26.77
C ASP A 279 -27.40 -10.57 26.22
N THR A 280 -27.02 -9.54 25.46
CA THR A 280 -27.92 -8.84 24.58
C THR A 280 -27.87 -9.53 23.24
N ALA A 281 -29.02 -9.88 22.69
CA ALA A 281 -29.19 -10.29 21.31
C ALA A 281 -28.88 -9.12 20.33
N TYR A 282 -28.30 -8.05 20.81
CA TYR A 282 -28.01 -6.82 20.05
C TYR A 282 -26.51 -6.67 19.85
N ASP A 283 -26.12 -6.27 18.63
CA ASP A 283 -24.78 -5.78 18.36
C ASP A 283 -24.72 -4.29 18.66
N TYR A 284 -23.64 -3.84 19.29
CA TYR A 284 -23.42 -2.45 19.64
C TYR A 284 -21.95 -2.07 19.49
N GLU A 285 -21.68 -0.84 19.10
CA GLU A 285 -20.33 -0.30 18.99
C GLU A 285 -19.87 0.38 20.28
N PHE A 286 -20.82 0.96 21.02
CA PHE A 286 -20.55 1.71 22.24
C PHE A 286 -21.39 1.17 23.39
N TRP A 287 -20.79 1.15 24.57
CA TRP A 287 -21.46 0.77 25.80
C TRP A 287 -21.23 1.80 26.90
N GLN A 288 -22.29 2.53 27.30
CA GLN A 288 -22.27 3.38 28.49
C GLN A 288 -22.49 2.49 29.70
N TYR A 289 -21.40 2.30 30.49
CA TYR A 289 -21.38 1.31 31.55
C TYR A 289 -21.55 1.89 32.96
N SER A 290 -21.44 3.23 33.12
CA SER A 290 -21.67 3.91 34.39
C SER A 290 -22.00 5.39 34.17
N SER A 291 -22.84 5.93 35.05
CA SER A 291 -23.16 7.38 35.13
C SER A 291 -22.68 8.02 36.43
N VAL A 292 -21.82 7.32 37.17
CA VAL A 292 -21.34 7.78 38.49
C VAL A 292 -19.82 7.67 38.64
N ALA A 293 -19.10 7.59 37.54
CA ALA A 293 -17.64 7.47 37.53
C ALA A 293 -16.95 8.74 38.06
N LYS A 294 -15.81 8.55 38.73
CA LYS A 294 -14.95 9.62 39.24
C LYS A 294 -13.68 9.68 38.43
N VAL A 295 -13.70 10.43 37.35
CA VAL A 295 -12.54 10.59 36.46
C VAL A 295 -11.70 11.77 36.91
N SER A 296 -10.38 11.62 36.93
CA SER A 296 -9.44 12.73 37.20
C SER A 296 -9.69 13.87 36.21
N GLY A 297 -9.72 15.10 36.69
CA GLY A 297 -10.03 16.29 35.88
C GLY A 297 -11.44 16.82 36.06
N TYR A 298 -12.32 16.09 36.76
CA TYR A 298 -13.64 16.58 37.15
C TYR A 298 -14.04 16.12 38.55
N THR A 299 -14.67 17.03 39.31
CA THR A 299 -15.08 16.75 40.71
C THR A 299 -16.45 16.08 40.84
N GLY A 300 -17.27 16.19 39.80
CA GLY A 300 -18.59 15.55 39.72
C GLY A 300 -18.56 14.10 39.31
N ASN A 301 -19.72 13.55 39.00
CA ASN A 301 -19.85 12.27 38.31
C ASN A 301 -19.80 12.49 36.81
N LEU A 302 -19.22 11.51 36.09
CA LEU A 302 -19.24 11.45 34.63
C LEU A 302 -19.87 10.16 34.17
N ASP A 303 -20.55 10.27 33.05
CA ASP A 303 -20.97 9.14 32.26
C ASP A 303 -19.77 8.63 31.47
N VAL A 304 -19.52 7.31 31.55
CA VAL A 304 -18.34 6.66 31.00
C VAL A 304 -18.71 5.52 30.08
N ASN A 305 -17.90 5.37 29.03
CA ASN A 305 -18.24 4.58 27.87
C ASN A 305 -17.06 3.69 27.43
N PHE A 306 -17.36 2.48 26.95
CA PHE A 306 -16.47 1.69 26.10
C PHE A 306 -16.87 1.88 24.64
N TRP A 307 -15.86 1.92 23.79
CA TRP A 307 -15.99 1.82 22.35
C TRP A 307 -15.24 0.59 21.86
N TYR A 308 -15.93 -0.30 21.17
CA TYR A 308 -15.38 -1.50 20.56
C TYR A 308 -14.99 -1.21 19.12
N LYS A 309 -13.82 -0.61 18.95
CA LYS A 309 -13.33 -0.21 17.63
C LYS A 309 -12.84 -1.41 16.85
N ASP A 310 -13.52 -1.74 15.76
CA ASP A 310 -13.02 -2.72 14.81
C ASP A 310 -11.75 -2.17 14.12
N THR A 311 -10.63 -2.83 14.39
CA THR A 311 -9.36 -2.57 13.74
C THR A 311 -8.92 -3.73 12.84
N SER A 312 -9.82 -4.65 12.52
CA SER A 312 -9.55 -5.80 11.65
C SER A 312 -9.42 -5.42 10.17
N ALA A 313 -9.78 -4.20 9.79
CA ALA A 313 -9.75 -3.74 8.41
C ALA A 313 -8.40 -3.98 7.75
N LYS A 314 -8.43 -4.62 6.58
CA LYS A 314 -7.25 -4.98 5.80
C LYS A 314 -7.14 -4.09 4.57
N THR A 315 -5.98 -3.47 4.39
CA THR A 315 -5.71 -2.72 3.16
C THR A 315 -5.68 -3.68 1.96
N GLY A 316 -6.65 -3.55 1.07
CA GLY A 316 -6.79 -4.37 -0.13
C GLY A 316 -6.17 -3.75 -1.37
N GLY A 317 -6.06 -4.54 -2.46
CA GLY A 317 -5.67 -4.04 -3.77
C GLY A 317 -4.26 -3.47 -3.89
N LEU A 318 -3.34 -3.82 -2.97
CA LEU A 318 -1.95 -3.36 -3.06
C LEU A 318 -1.31 -3.85 -4.35
N LYS A 319 -0.76 -2.91 -5.11
CA LYS A 319 -0.05 -3.13 -6.37
C LYS A 319 1.29 -2.41 -6.32
N ALA A 320 2.30 -3.01 -6.98
CA ALA A 320 3.60 -2.41 -7.18
C ALA A 320 3.93 -2.39 -8.68
N THR A 321 4.38 -1.27 -9.18
CA THR A 321 4.79 -1.09 -10.57
C THR A 321 6.17 -0.43 -10.64
N VAL A 322 6.96 -0.84 -11.62
CA VAL A 322 8.26 -0.26 -11.92
C VAL A 322 8.44 -0.24 -13.44
N GLY A 323 8.98 0.84 -13.96
CA GLY A 323 9.24 1.00 -15.40
C GLY A 323 10.62 0.44 -15.78
N ASN A 324 11.62 1.30 -15.89
CA ASN A 324 12.98 0.98 -16.30
C ASN A 324 13.91 0.72 -15.10
N ALA A 325 15.20 0.44 -15.40
CA ALA A 325 16.21 0.07 -14.41
C ALA A 325 16.50 1.13 -13.33
N PHE A 326 16.15 2.37 -13.58
CA PHE A 326 16.38 3.52 -12.67
C PHE A 326 15.09 4.19 -12.24
N ASP A 327 13.95 3.63 -12.60
CA ASP A 327 12.65 4.14 -12.17
C ASP A 327 12.34 3.70 -10.74
N PRO A 328 11.66 4.54 -9.96
CA PRO A 328 11.20 4.17 -8.63
C PRO A 328 10.12 3.09 -8.69
N VAL A 329 9.95 2.37 -7.60
CA VAL A 329 8.80 1.50 -7.41
C VAL A 329 7.62 2.35 -6.96
N LYS A 330 6.52 2.30 -7.70
CA LYS A 330 5.26 2.96 -7.36
C LYS A 330 4.29 1.96 -6.77
N LEU A 331 3.83 2.25 -5.57
CA LEU A 331 2.80 1.50 -4.87
C LEU A 331 1.45 2.21 -4.95
N SER A 332 0.38 1.45 -5.05
CA SER A 332 -0.99 1.94 -4.94
C SER A 332 -1.87 0.87 -4.28
N TRP A 333 -2.90 1.31 -3.57
CA TRP A 333 -3.81 0.41 -2.85
C TRP A 333 -5.22 0.96 -2.80
N GLY A 334 -6.17 0.12 -2.39
CA GLY A 334 -7.55 0.49 -2.16
C GLY A 334 -7.78 1.12 -0.78
N LYS A 335 -8.94 1.71 -0.58
CA LYS A 335 -9.42 2.17 0.73
C LYS A 335 -9.62 0.95 1.63
N ALA A 336 -9.18 1.01 2.88
CA ALA A 336 -9.36 -0.09 3.84
C ALA A 336 -10.72 0.00 4.56
N ALA A 337 -11.07 1.19 5.05
CA ALA A 337 -12.34 1.53 5.66
C ALA A 337 -12.57 3.04 5.47
N ASP A 338 -13.77 3.53 5.79
CA ASP A 338 -14.15 4.92 5.52
C ASP A 338 -13.51 5.92 6.48
N ASP A 339 -13.28 5.50 7.71
CA ASP A 339 -12.80 6.30 8.83
C ASP A 339 -11.30 6.19 9.12
N VAL A 340 -10.49 5.61 8.21
CA VAL A 340 -9.05 5.50 8.44
C VAL A 340 -8.37 6.87 8.38
N THR A 341 -7.53 7.15 9.36
CA THR A 341 -6.68 8.36 9.36
C THR A 341 -5.61 8.30 8.27
N GLY A 342 -5.11 7.09 7.96
CA GLY A 342 -4.11 6.94 6.92
C GLY A 342 -3.52 5.53 6.83
N TYR A 343 -2.35 5.47 6.19
CA TYR A 343 -1.68 4.22 5.88
C TYR A 343 -0.21 4.26 6.24
N ARG A 344 0.35 3.13 6.66
CA ARG A 344 1.78 2.91 6.84
C ARG A 344 2.31 1.90 5.84
N VAL A 345 3.37 2.29 5.15
CA VAL A 345 4.05 1.48 4.15
C VAL A 345 5.29 0.83 4.76
N TYR A 346 5.51 -0.44 4.47
CA TYR A 346 6.64 -1.23 4.93
C TYR A 346 7.32 -1.93 3.77
N ARG A 347 8.65 -1.97 3.81
CA ARG A 347 9.50 -2.72 2.86
C ARG A 347 10.27 -3.80 3.61
N TYR A 348 10.41 -4.99 3.02
CA TYR A 348 11.22 -6.07 3.59
C TYR A 348 12.70 -5.71 3.53
N ASP A 349 13.38 -5.82 4.66
CA ASP A 349 14.82 -5.64 4.78
C ASP A 349 15.50 -7.02 4.86
N GLU A 350 16.27 -7.35 3.84
CA GLU A 350 16.98 -8.63 3.72
C GLU A 350 18.03 -8.85 4.82
N LYS A 351 18.62 -7.80 5.38
CA LYS A 351 19.60 -7.88 6.44
C LYS A 351 18.95 -8.15 7.79
N GLN A 352 17.86 -7.44 8.08
CA GLN A 352 17.11 -7.57 9.33
C GLN A 352 16.09 -8.71 9.29
N LYS A 353 15.82 -9.27 8.10
CA LYS A 353 14.81 -10.33 7.85
C LYS A 353 13.42 -9.98 8.39
N LYS A 354 13.05 -8.70 8.29
CA LYS A 354 11.75 -8.19 8.72
C LYS A 354 11.27 -7.03 7.85
N TYR A 355 9.99 -6.73 7.92
CA TYR A 355 9.42 -5.55 7.29
C TYR A 355 9.75 -4.31 8.11
N VAL A 356 10.38 -3.32 7.49
CA VAL A 356 10.77 -2.05 8.10
C VAL A 356 9.82 -0.95 7.63
N TYR A 357 9.40 -0.11 8.56
CA TYR A 357 8.60 1.07 8.28
C TYR A 357 9.33 2.03 7.34
N MET A 358 8.63 2.55 6.34
CA MET A 358 9.14 3.51 5.38
C MET A 358 8.47 4.88 5.51
N LYS A 359 7.14 4.91 5.45
CA LYS A 359 6.37 6.15 5.34
C LYS A 359 4.96 5.97 5.88
N GLN A 360 4.44 7.05 6.47
CA GLN A 360 3.03 7.27 6.76
C GLN A 360 2.44 8.26 5.75
N THR A 361 1.21 8.04 5.31
CA THR A 361 0.52 8.90 4.34
C THR A 361 -0.99 8.79 4.50
N SER A 362 -1.72 9.87 4.27
CA SER A 362 -3.19 9.84 4.15
C SER A 362 -3.65 9.38 2.75
N GLY A 363 -2.77 9.48 1.74
CA GLY A 363 -3.06 9.04 0.38
C GLY A 363 -2.98 7.52 0.19
N LYS A 364 -3.51 7.04 -0.92
CA LYS A 364 -3.55 5.62 -1.30
C LYS A 364 -2.42 5.22 -2.26
N SER A 365 -1.28 5.92 -2.19
CA SER A 365 -0.10 5.64 -3.02
C SER A 365 1.19 6.05 -2.32
N PHE A 366 2.29 5.41 -2.71
CA PHE A 366 3.63 5.74 -2.26
C PHE A 366 4.65 5.45 -3.37
N THR A 367 5.71 6.24 -3.43
CA THR A 367 6.80 6.04 -4.38
C THR A 367 8.10 5.77 -3.63
N ASP A 368 8.67 4.58 -3.81
CA ASP A 368 9.98 4.21 -3.26
C ASP A 368 11.05 4.56 -4.28
N THR A 369 11.82 5.60 -3.98
CA THR A 369 12.95 6.07 -4.81
C THR A 369 14.28 5.43 -4.43
N ASP A 370 14.37 4.75 -3.27
CA ASP A 370 15.56 4.07 -2.80
C ASP A 370 15.60 2.61 -3.28
N VAL A 371 15.65 2.46 -4.59
CA VAL A 371 15.67 1.15 -5.24
C VAL A 371 16.88 1.01 -6.16
N THR A 372 17.33 -0.22 -6.30
CA THR A 372 18.53 -0.56 -7.09
C THR A 372 18.17 -1.48 -8.23
N SER A 373 18.69 -1.18 -9.43
CA SER A 373 18.59 -2.01 -10.63
C SER A 373 18.95 -3.48 -10.36
N GLY A 374 18.12 -4.39 -10.86
CA GLY A 374 18.31 -5.84 -10.73
C GLY A 374 17.99 -6.42 -9.34
N LYS A 375 17.40 -5.64 -8.44
CA LYS A 375 16.91 -6.13 -7.14
C LYS A 375 15.39 -6.31 -7.14
N THR A 376 14.91 -7.23 -6.32
CA THR A 376 13.51 -7.44 -6.01
C THR A 376 13.24 -6.89 -4.61
N TYR A 377 12.13 -6.21 -4.45
CA TYR A 377 11.66 -5.62 -3.19
C TYR A 377 10.27 -6.15 -2.88
N GLN A 378 10.00 -6.35 -1.60
CA GLN A 378 8.69 -6.77 -1.12
C GLN A 378 8.09 -5.69 -0.23
N TYR A 379 6.80 -5.44 -0.40
CA TYR A 379 6.07 -4.40 0.33
C TYR A 379 4.79 -4.94 0.92
N ARG A 380 4.37 -4.33 2.01
CA ARG A 380 3.03 -4.45 2.58
C ARG A 380 2.58 -3.11 3.15
N VAL A 381 1.30 -2.92 3.26
CA VAL A 381 0.68 -1.69 3.77
C VAL A 381 -0.36 -2.08 4.80
N ARG A 382 -0.55 -1.26 5.83
CA ARG A 382 -1.69 -1.33 6.74
C ARG A 382 -2.28 0.05 6.96
N CYS A 383 -3.56 0.12 7.18
CA CYS A 383 -4.22 1.34 7.63
C CYS A 383 -3.96 1.61 9.11
N PHE A 384 -4.31 2.80 9.56
CA PHE A 384 -4.31 3.16 10.98
C PHE A 384 -5.38 4.22 11.25
N TRP A 385 -5.83 4.23 12.51
CA TRP A 385 -6.68 5.26 13.09
C TRP A 385 -5.87 5.97 14.17
N THR A 386 -6.00 7.30 14.26
CA THR A 386 -5.45 8.08 15.38
C THR A 386 -6.61 8.45 16.28
N ILE A 387 -6.64 7.93 17.48
CA ILE A 387 -7.68 8.14 18.48
C ILE A 387 -7.02 8.44 19.82
N GLY A 388 -7.40 9.51 20.48
CA GLY A 388 -6.76 9.93 21.72
C GLY A 388 -5.25 10.14 21.55
N GLY A 389 -4.79 10.71 20.43
CA GLY A 389 -3.37 10.88 20.09
C GLY A 389 -2.62 9.57 19.80
N THR A 390 -3.25 8.40 19.97
CA THR A 390 -2.63 7.08 19.81
C THR A 390 -3.01 6.46 18.46
N ASN A 391 -2.04 5.82 17.79
CA ASN A 391 -2.28 5.13 16.53
C ASN A 391 -2.64 3.66 16.74
N TYR A 392 -3.82 3.26 16.31
CA TYR A 392 -4.31 1.89 16.24
C TYR A 392 -4.19 1.37 14.80
N TYR A 393 -3.77 0.12 14.63
CA TYR A 393 -3.36 -0.36 13.32
C TYR A 393 -4.22 -1.51 12.83
N GLY A 394 -4.71 -1.37 11.61
CA GLY A 394 -5.38 -2.44 10.90
C GLY A 394 -4.43 -3.56 10.46
N ASN A 395 -5.03 -4.59 9.88
CA ASN A 395 -4.32 -5.73 9.36
C ASN A 395 -3.47 -5.37 8.14
N TYR A 396 -2.34 -6.07 8.01
CA TYR A 396 -1.48 -5.89 6.84
C TYR A 396 -2.15 -6.38 5.56
N SER A 397 -1.92 -5.66 4.47
CA SER A 397 -2.22 -6.14 3.13
C SER A 397 -1.49 -7.47 2.83
N SER A 398 -1.91 -8.15 1.79
CA SER A 398 -1.06 -9.15 1.15
C SER A 398 0.27 -8.52 0.72
N VAL A 399 1.33 -9.31 0.70
CA VAL A 399 2.65 -8.88 0.22
C VAL A 399 2.61 -8.72 -1.29
N VAL A 400 3.24 -7.67 -1.80
CA VAL A 400 3.50 -7.49 -3.22
C VAL A 400 5.00 -7.38 -3.48
N SER A 401 5.46 -8.00 -4.56
CA SER A 401 6.86 -7.92 -4.99
C SER A 401 7.00 -7.03 -6.21
N ALA A 402 8.12 -6.31 -6.28
CA ALA A 402 8.52 -5.54 -7.46
C ALA A 402 9.99 -5.81 -7.79
N THR A 403 10.27 -6.27 -9.00
CA THR A 403 11.63 -6.48 -9.48
C THR A 403 12.04 -5.33 -10.38
N VAL A 404 12.99 -4.54 -9.92
CA VAL A 404 13.57 -3.46 -10.73
C VAL A 404 14.37 -4.08 -11.90
N PRO A 405 14.10 -3.70 -13.16
CA PRO A 405 14.82 -4.24 -14.29
C PRO A 405 16.33 -4.06 -14.16
N PRO A 406 17.15 -5.00 -14.65
CA PRO A 406 18.60 -4.79 -14.71
C PRO A 406 18.94 -3.64 -15.66
N ALA A 407 20.04 -2.96 -15.39
CA ALA A 407 20.51 -1.86 -16.21
C ALA A 407 20.79 -2.29 -17.66
N LYS A 408 20.75 -1.30 -18.58
CA LYS A 408 21.13 -1.45 -19.97
C LYS A 408 22.57 -1.97 -20.08
N VAL A 409 22.79 -2.94 -20.95
CA VAL A 409 24.14 -3.45 -21.21
C VAL A 409 24.96 -2.39 -21.96
N SER A 410 26.13 -2.06 -21.44
CA SER A 410 27.07 -1.14 -22.06
C SER A 410 28.30 -1.86 -22.61
N ASP A 411 29.15 -1.15 -23.35
CA ASP A 411 30.45 -1.56 -23.81
C ASP A 411 30.48 -2.86 -24.62
N VAL A 412 29.43 -3.10 -25.41
CA VAL A 412 29.43 -4.24 -26.34
C VAL A 412 30.49 -4.04 -27.38
N LYS A 413 31.45 -4.97 -27.41
CA LYS A 413 32.61 -4.91 -28.30
C LYS A 413 32.98 -6.27 -28.86
N THR A 414 33.71 -6.27 -29.98
CA THR A 414 34.29 -7.49 -30.53
C THR A 414 35.60 -7.83 -29.84
N GLN A 415 35.65 -8.98 -29.18
CA GLN A 415 36.85 -9.54 -28.58
C GLN A 415 37.70 -10.34 -29.61
N LYS A 416 37.00 -11.17 -30.41
CA LYS A 416 37.63 -12.02 -31.45
C LYS A 416 36.72 -12.09 -32.67
N ARG A 417 37.29 -12.23 -33.84
CA ARG A 417 36.56 -12.47 -35.08
C ARG A 417 37.30 -13.42 -36.00
N SER A 418 36.53 -14.07 -36.86
CA SER A 418 37.06 -14.89 -37.96
C SER A 418 36.18 -14.65 -39.21
N SER A 419 36.32 -15.51 -40.20
CA SER A 419 35.41 -15.49 -41.36
C SER A 419 34.05 -16.13 -41.09
N THR A 420 33.86 -16.80 -39.96
CA THR A 420 32.62 -17.57 -39.65
C THR A 420 32.04 -17.29 -38.26
N TYR A 421 32.70 -16.48 -37.45
CA TYR A 421 32.22 -16.10 -36.13
C TYR A 421 32.69 -14.71 -35.70
N VAL A 422 31.96 -14.14 -34.75
CA VAL A 422 32.34 -12.97 -33.97
C VAL A 422 32.15 -13.32 -32.49
N THR A 423 33.14 -13.08 -31.65
CA THR A 423 32.98 -13.16 -30.20
C THR A 423 32.75 -11.76 -29.67
N LEU A 424 31.59 -11.55 -29.11
CA LEU A 424 31.19 -10.31 -28.42
C LEU A 424 31.61 -10.37 -26.94
N GLY A 425 31.92 -9.24 -26.37
CA GLY A 425 32.10 -9.05 -24.94
C GLY A 425 31.41 -7.78 -24.49
N TRP A 426 31.01 -7.69 -23.22
CA TRP A 426 30.32 -6.54 -22.62
C TRP A 426 30.67 -6.39 -21.15
N SER A 427 30.25 -5.28 -20.54
CA SER A 427 30.40 -5.04 -19.11
C SER A 427 29.39 -5.84 -18.31
N LYS A 428 29.80 -6.39 -17.15
CA LYS A 428 28.91 -7.08 -16.22
C LYS A 428 27.84 -6.12 -15.68
N ILE A 429 26.58 -6.58 -15.68
CA ILE A 429 25.47 -5.86 -15.08
C ILE A 429 25.17 -6.43 -13.68
N SER A 430 25.25 -5.57 -12.67
CA SER A 430 24.95 -5.95 -11.29
C SER A 430 23.49 -6.44 -11.16
N GLY A 431 23.28 -7.46 -10.36
CA GLY A 431 21.93 -8.01 -10.12
C GLY A 431 21.33 -8.79 -11.29
N SER A 432 21.97 -8.87 -12.47
CA SER A 432 21.48 -9.68 -13.59
C SER A 432 21.60 -11.19 -13.33
N SER A 433 20.62 -11.96 -13.79
CA SER A 433 20.66 -13.43 -13.81
C SER A 433 21.29 -13.99 -15.09
N GLY A 434 21.45 -13.15 -16.12
CA GLY A 434 22.06 -13.53 -17.37
C GLY A 434 21.80 -12.53 -18.49
N TYR A 435 22.09 -12.97 -19.72
CA TYR A 435 22.02 -12.13 -20.92
C TYR A 435 21.37 -12.85 -22.10
N ARG A 436 20.81 -12.06 -23.03
CA ARG A 436 20.37 -12.54 -24.32
C ARG A 436 21.05 -11.75 -25.42
N VAL A 437 21.64 -12.47 -26.38
CA VAL A 437 22.31 -11.90 -27.54
C VAL A 437 21.38 -11.94 -28.74
N TYR A 438 21.32 -10.83 -29.46
CA TYR A 438 20.51 -10.64 -30.65
C TYR A 438 21.39 -10.31 -31.84
N LYS A 439 20.99 -10.80 -33.04
CA LYS A 439 21.56 -10.45 -34.32
C LYS A 439 20.47 -9.84 -35.20
N TYR A 440 20.78 -8.77 -35.91
CA TYR A 440 19.84 -8.18 -36.85
C TYR A 440 19.64 -9.07 -38.08
N ASN A 441 18.39 -9.41 -38.35
CA ASN A 441 17.97 -10.09 -39.58
C ASN A 441 17.57 -9.02 -40.60
N THR A 442 18.35 -8.91 -41.70
CA THR A 442 18.14 -7.91 -42.74
C THR A 442 16.89 -8.18 -43.57
N ALA A 443 16.50 -9.45 -43.76
CA ALA A 443 15.31 -9.84 -44.49
C ALA A 443 14.05 -9.45 -43.72
N GLU A 444 13.98 -9.77 -42.41
CA GLU A 444 12.87 -9.50 -41.52
C GLU A 444 12.90 -8.10 -40.92
N LYS A 445 13.98 -7.34 -41.13
CA LYS A 445 14.19 -5.99 -40.58
C LYS A 445 14.03 -5.91 -39.05
N LYS A 446 14.38 -6.97 -38.32
CA LYS A 446 14.26 -7.07 -36.85
C LYS A 446 15.48 -7.75 -36.21
N TYR A 447 15.64 -7.57 -34.89
CA TYR A 447 16.63 -8.29 -34.10
C TYR A 447 16.06 -9.62 -33.64
N GLU A 448 16.77 -10.70 -33.95
CA GLU A 448 16.44 -12.08 -33.56
C GLU A 448 17.40 -12.59 -32.49
N SER A 449 16.87 -13.32 -31.52
CA SER A 449 17.67 -13.92 -30.46
C SER A 449 18.53 -15.05 -31.04
N VAL A 450 19.82 -14.99 -30.77
CA VAL A 450 20.78 -16.04 -31.18
C VAL A 450 21.22 -16.88 -29.99
N ALA A 451 21.14 -16.36 -28.78
CA ALA A 451 21.45 -17.10 -27.56
C ALA A 451 20.83 -16.46 -26.31
N THR A 452 20.50 -17.29 -25.33
CA THR A 452 20.25 -16.88 -23.94
C THR A 452 21.32 -17.52 -23.08
N ILE A 453 22.02 -16.70 -22.29
CA ILE A 453 23.18 -17.08 -21.50
C ILE A 453 22.77 -16.97 -20.04
N ALA A 454 22.77 -18.10 -19.33
CA ALA A 454 22.54 -18.12 -17.88
C ALA A 454 23.84 -17.74 -17.15
N GLY A 455 23.66 -17.05 -16.01
CA GLY A 455 24.77 -16.58 -15.19
C GLY A 455 25.14 -15.12 -15.47
N GLY A 456 24.93 -14.26 -14.50
CA GLY A 456 25.24 -12.81 -14.62
C GLY A 456 26.74 -12.49 -14.69
N ALA A 457 27.61 -13.48 -14.48
CA ALA A 457 29.08 -13.35 -14.62
C ALA A 457 29.59 -13.62 -16.06
N GLU A 458 28.76 -14.27 -16.89
CA GLU A 458 29.12 -14.62 -18.28
C GLU A 458 28.94 -13.40 -19.19
N VAL A 459 30.02 -12.70 -19.45
CA VAL A 459 30.04 -11.41 -20.16
C VAL A 459 30.60 -11.51 -21.58
N SER A 460 30.53 -12.68 -22.19
CA SER A 460 30.94 -12.90 -23.57
C SER A 460 30.14 -13.99 -24.26
N TYR A 461 30.03 -13.90 -25.58
CA TYR A 461 29.39 -14.94 -26.40
C TYR A 461 29.97 -15.02 -27.80
N LYS A 462 30.21 -16.23 -28.29
CA LYS A 462 30.69 -16.51 -29.65
C LYS A 462 29.51 -16.77 -30.58
N VAL A 463 29.17 -15.78 -31.40
CA VAL A 463 28.17 -15.93 -32.47
C VAL A 463 28.84 -16.63 -33.66
N THR A 464 28.34 -17.80 -34.01
CA THR A 464 28.86 -18.66 -35.11
C THR A 464 27.90 -18.67 -36.30
N GLY A 465 28.29 -19.38 -37.38
CA GLY A 465 27.45 -19.53 -38.59
C GLY A 465 27.38 -18.25 -39.42
N LEU A 466 28.37 -17.37 -39.28
CA LEU A 466 28.41 -16.11 -40.04
C LEU A 466 29.09 -16.31 -41.40
N SER A 467 28.70 -15.49 -42.37
CA SER A 467 29.36 -15.43 -43.68
C SER A 467 30.56 -14.52 -43.66
N GLY A 468 31.58 -14.85 -44.46
CA GLY A 468 32.83 -14.08 -44.53
C GLY A 468 32.64 -12.74 -45.24
N ALA A 469 33.43 -11.74 -44.86
CA ALA A 469 33.43 -10.38 -45.39
C ALA A 469 32.04 -9.71 -45.34
N THR A 470 31.22 -10.07 -44.32
CA THR A 470 29.85 -9.63 -44.17
C THR A 470 29.70 -8.86 -42.87
N THR A 471 28.96 -7.75 -42.91
CA THR A 471 28.69 -6.92 -41.76
C THR A 471 27.43 -7.38 -41.04
N TYR A 472 27.49 -7.42 -39.72
CA TYR A 472 26.41 -7.80 -38.84
C TYR A 472 26.20 -6.77 -37.74
N LYS A 473 24.95 -6.59 -37.30
CA LYS A 473 24.58 -5.77 -36.14
C LYS A 473 24.10 -6.66 -35.01
N PHE A 474 24.59 -6.40 -33.82
CA PHE A 474 24.30 -7.17 -32.61
C PHE A 474 23.76 -6.25 -31.53
N LYS A 475 22.90 -6.79 -30.66
CA LYS A 475 22.48 -6.19 -29.38
C LYS A 475 22.58 -7.23 -28.29
N VAL A 476 22.79 -6.77 -27.06
CA VAL A 476 22.76 -7.61 -25.87
C VAL A 476 21.77 -7.03 -24.88
N LYS A 477 21.01 -7.88 -24.22
CA LYS A 477 20.01 -7.51 -23.23
C LYS A 477 20.27 -8.31 -21.95
N SER A 478 20.29 -7.66 -20.80
CA SER A 478 20.36 -8.30 -19.49
C SER A 478 18.97 -8.75 -19.05
N TYR A 479 18.89 -9.73 -18.16
CA TYR A 479 17.64 -10.12 -17.50
C TYR A 479 17.85 -10.50 -16.04
N LYS A 480 16.79 -10.36 -15.24
CA LYS A 480 16.66 -10.87 -13.87
C LYS A 480 15.56 -11.93 -13.84
N LYS A 481 15.83 -13.07 -13.20
CA LYS A 481 14.81 -14.05 -12.82
C LYS A 481 14.39 -13.78 -11.37
N ALA A 482 13.10 -13.61 -11.14
CA ALA A 482 12.51 -13.42 -9.84
C ALA A 482 11.09 -14.00 -9.83
N GLU A 483 10.77 -14.79 -8.82
CA GLU A 483 9.41 -15.34 -8.60
C GLU A 483 8.81 -16.06 -9.82
N GLY A 484 9.65 -16.79 -10.57
CA GLY A 484 9.23 -17.50 -11.79
C GLY A 484 9.21 -16.63 -13.06
N GLU A 485 9.25 -15.33 -12.92
CA GLU A 485 9.20 -14.36 -14.01
C GLU A 485 10.60 -13.97 -14.51
N THR A 486 10.63 -13.47 -15.75
CA THR A 486 11.86 -12.90 -16.34
C THR A 486 11.67 -11.42 -16.63
N VAL A 487 12.32 -10.58 -15.83
CA VAL A 487 12.32 -9.12 -16.01
C VAL A 487 13.53 -8.72 -16.87
N TRP A 488 13.26 -8.02 -17.98
CA TRP A 488 14.27 -7.64 -18.97
C TRP A 488 14.74 -6.19 -18.78
N GLY A 489 16.05 -5.99 -18.76
CA GLY A 489 16.65 -4.67 -18.92
C GLY A 489 16.49 -4.13 -20.35
N GLU A 490 16.93 -2.92 -20.60
CA GLU A 490 16.97 -2.35 -21.94
C GLU A 490 18.05 -3.01 -22.80
N ALA A 491 17.81 -3.04 -24.12
CA ALA A 491 18.81 -3.55 -25.05
C ALA A 491 19.98 -2.55 -25.18
N SER A 492 21.19 -3.08 -25.32
CA SER A 492 22.37 -2.28 -25.66
C SER A 492 22.16 -1.48 -26.96
N ASP A 493 22.98 -0.48 -27.16
CA ASP A 493 23.15 0.09 -28.49
C ASP A 493 23.61 -0.98 -29.47
N ALA A 494 23.35 -0.77 -30.75
CA ALA A 494 23.73 -1.71 -31.78
C ALA A 494 25.25 -1.69 -31.96
N HIS A 495 25.89 -2.84 -31.77
CA HIS A 495 27.31 -3.05 -32.12
C HIS A 495 27.41 -3.62 -33.53
N GLU A 496 28.14 -2.95 -34.40
CA GLU A 496 28.32 -3.36 -35.78
C GLU A 496 29.72 -3.90 -36.00
N GLU A 497 29.83 -5.08 -36.62
CA GLU A 497 31.12 -5.73 -36.87
C GLU A 497 31.10 -6.47 -38.21
N CYS A 498 32.24 -6.40 -38.89
CA CYS A 498 32.48 -7.12 -40.14
C CYS A 498 33.34 -8.35 -39.90
N THR A 499 32.90 -9.50 -40.42
CA THR A 499 33.70 -10.72 -40.41
C THR A 499 34.90 -10.65 -41.36
N ASN A 500 35.96 -11.38 -41.06
CA ASN A 500 37.09 -11.47 -41.96
C ASN A 500 36.69 -12.18 -43.29
N PRO A 501 37.30 -11.84 -44.41
CA PRO A 501 37.16 -12.59 -45.65
C PRO A 501 37.51 -14.06 -45.49
N LEU A 502 36.85 -14.91 -46.26
CA LEU A 502 37.23 -16.34 -46.38
C LEU A 502 38.63 -16.49 -46.96
N LYS A 503 39.29 -17.62 -46.66
CA LYS A 503 40.56 -18.02 -47.27
C LYS A 503 40.39 -18.08 -48.79
N VAL A 504 41.32 -17.48 -49.52
CA VAL A 504 41.38 -17.60 -50.96
C VAL A 504 41.72 -19.05 -51.31
N LYS A 505 40.95 -19.64 -52.24
CA LYS A 505 41.11 -21.03 -52.69
C LYS A 505 41.75 -21.11 -54.08
N ASN A 506 42.31 -22.28 -54.38
CA ASN A 506 42.77 -22.68 -55.72
C ASN A 506 43.75 -21.69 -56.35
N LEU A 507 44.76 -21.26 -55.59
CA LEU A 507 45.85 -20.44 -56.16
C LEU A 507 46.70 -21.31 -57.12
N ARG A 508 46.69 -20.88 -58.40
CA ARG A 508 47.42 -21.56 -59.47
C ARG A 508 48.44 -20.60 -60.05
N LEU A 509 49.60 -21.13 -60.44
CA LEU A 509 50.70 -20.37 -61.00
C LEU A 509 51.05 -20.85 -62.43
N GLN A 510 51.25 -19.91 -63.32
CA GLN A 510 51.81 -20.20 -64.66
C GLN A 510 52.98 -19.27 -64.91
N THR A 511 54.00 -19.76 -65.62
CA THR A 511 55.24 -19.00 -65.92
C THR A 511 55.45 -18.91 -67.42
N LYS A 512 55.77 -17.69 -67.87
CA LYS A 512 56.12 -17.42 -69.25
C LYS A 512 57.03 -16.16 -69.31
N SER A 513 58.14 -16.21 -70.03
CA SER A 513 59.02 -15.06 -70.33
C SER A 513 59.37 -14.20 -69.11
N CYS A 514 60.07 -14.83 -68.15
CA CYS A 514 60.51 -14.19 -66.91
C CYS A 514 59.36 -13.54 -66.09
N ALA A 515 58.13 -14.08 -66.17
CA ALA A 515 56.99 -13.63 -65.44
C ALA A 515 56.24 -14.84 -64.89
N VAL A 516 55.54 -14.64 -63.73
CA VAL A 516 54.60 -15.56 -63.14
C VAL A 516 53.17 -14.94 -63.10
N THR A 517 52.22 -15.62 -63.71
CA THR A 517 50.81 -15.28 -63.62
C THR A 517 50.16 -16.09 -62.53
N LEU A 518 49.60 -15.44 -61.52
CA LEU A 518 48.82 -15.98 -60.48
C LEU A 518 47.32 -15.94 -60.88
N LYS A 519 46.58 -17.02 -60.62
CA LYS A 519 45.13 -17.08 -60.76
C LYS A 519 44.56 -17.77 -59.54
N TRP A 520 43.41 -17.30 -59.05
CA TRP A 520 42.72 -17.86 -57.90
C TRP A 520 41.20 -17.78 -58.02
N ASP A 521 40.45 -18.43 -57.14
CA ASP A 521 39.02 -18.41 -57.17
C ASP A 521 38.48 -17.13 -56.54
N LYS A 522 37.32 -16.67 -57.03
CA LYS A 522 36.56 -15.52 -56.48
C LYS A 522 36.23 -15.76 -55.00
N THR A 523 36.49 -14.77 -54.16
CA THR A 523 36.00 -14.72 -52.79
C THR A 523 34.86 -13.67 -52.72
N SER A 524 33.71 -14.06 -52.15
CA SER A 524 32.54 -13.20 -52.11
C SER A 524 32.70 -12.05 -51.13
N ASN A 525 31.98 -10.94 -51.36
CA ASN A 525 31.82 -9.76 -50.50
C ASN A 525 33.13 -8.99 -50.18
N VAL A 526 34.25 -9.29 -50.82
CA VAL A 526 35.54 -8.63 -50.59
C VAL A 526 35.68 -7.35 -51.38
N THR A 527 36.56 -6.45 -50.93
CA THR A 527 36.96 -5.25 -51.66
C THR A 527 38.03 -5.57 -52.70
N GLY A 528 38.90 -6.54 -52.41
CA GLY A 528 39.99 -6.91 -53.31
C GLY A 528 40.93 -7.94 -52.69
N TYR A 529 42.14 -7.99 -53.26
CA TYR A 529 43.14 -9.00 -52.93
C TYR A 529 44.50 -8.38 -52.67
N GLN A 530 45.29 -9.01 -51.78
CA GLN A 530 46.65 -8.67 -51.50
C GLN A 530 47.52 -9.89 -51.84
N ILE A 531 48.55 -9.61 -52.69
CA ILE A 531 49.44 -10.63 -53.26
C ILE A 531 50.77 -10.56 -52.51
N TYR A 532 51.25 -11.70 -52.11
CA TYR A 532 52.49 -11.83 -51.37
C TYR A 532 53.46 -12.78 -52.08
N ARG A 533 54.74 -12.39 -52.15
CA ARG A 533 55.85 -13.22 -52.67
C ARG A 533 56.83 -13.47 -51.55
N TYR A 534 57.41 -14.67 -51.50
CA TYR A 534 58.44 -15.03 -50.54
C TYR A 534 59.73 -14.32 -50.90
N ASN A 535 60.36 -13.69 -49.92
CA ASN A 535 61.63 -13.05 -50.02
C ASN A 535 62.71 -13.96 -49.36
N SER A 536 63.62 -14.53 -50.15
CA SER A 536 64.59 -15.46 -49.65
C SER A 536 65.67 -14.82 -48.76
N LYS A 537 65.89 -13.50 -48.88
CA LYS A 537 66.84 -12.76 -48.03
C LYS A 537 66.29 -12.54 -46.63
N THR A 538 65.01 -12.12 -46.53
CA THR A 538 64.32 -11.80 -45.24
C THR A 538 63.64 -13.03 -44.65
N LYS A 539 63.50 -14.10 -45.37
CA LYS A 539 62.75 -15.31 -45.03
C LYS A 539 61.26 -15.01 -44.68
N LYS A 540 60.70 -13.94 -45.25
CA LYS A 540 59.34 -13.49 -45.06
C LYS A 540 58.61 -13.35 -46.38
N TYR A 541 57.27 -13.22 -46.30
CA TYR A 541 56.43 -12.92 -47.45
C TYR A 541 56.19 -11.42 -47.53
N ASP A 542 56.68 -10.76 -48.53
CA ASP A 542 56.49 -9.34 -48.81
C ASP A 542 55.24 -9.15 -49.64
N LYS A 543 54.40 -8.14 -49.27
CA LYS A 543 53.28 -7.74 -50.06
C LYS A 543 53.77 -7.02 -51.34
N ILE A 544 53.57 -7.65 -52.49
CA ILE A 544 54.02 -7.12 -53.77
C ILE A 544 52.94 -6.36 -54.53
N ALA A 545 51.63 -6.58 -54.25
CA ALA A 545 50.57 -5.88 -54.87
C ALA A 545 49.30 -5.87 -54.01
N THR A 546 48.44 -4.84 -54.20
CA THR A 546 47.08 -4.78 -53.74
C THR A 546 46.17 -4.55 -54.95
N ILE A 547 45.17 -5.38 -55.14
CA ILE A 547 44.16 -5.27 -56.18
C ILE A 547 42.88 -4.75 -55.50
N ASN A 548 42.51 -3.48 -55.80
CA ASN A 548 41.33 -2.83 -55.23
C ASN A 548 40.06 -3.12 -56.05
N ASN A 549 39.96 -4.35 -56.51
CA ASN A 549 38.85 -4.79 -57.35
C ASN A 549 38.47 -6.25 -57.03
N ASN A 550 37.23 -6.51 -56.70
CA ASN A 550 36.71 -7.84 -56.40
C ASN A 550 36.36 -8.70 -57.63
N LYS A 551 36.51 -8.13 -58.81
CA LYS A 551 36.28 -8.81 -60.10
C LYS A 551 37.58 -9.30 -60.77
N THR A 552 38.73 -8.96 -60.21
CA THR A 552 40.05 -9.37 -60.72
C THR A 552 40.61 -10.52 -59.90
N PHE A 553 40.78 -11.68 -60.53
CA PHE A 553 41.21 -12.94 -59.91
C PHE A 553 42.58 -13.42 -60.44
N SER A 554 43.34 -12.50 -61.01
CA SER A 554 44.67 -12.79 -61.53
C SER A 554 45.62 -11.62 -61.29
N TYR A 555 46.92 -11.94 -61.24
CA TYR A 555 48.00 -10.96 -61.13
C TYR A 555 49.23 -11.47 -61.88
N LYS A 556 49.92 -10.59 -62.61
CA LYS A 556 51.18 -10.91 -63.32
C LYS A 556 52.35 -10.28 -62.58
N ASP A 557 53.23 -11.10 -62.01
CA ASP A 557 54.48 -10.67 -61.48
C ASP A 557 55.55 -10.79 -62.56
N SER A 558 56.13 -9.66 -62.98
CA SER A 558 57.03 -9.56 -64.13
C SER A 558 58.43 -9.23 -63.68
N LYS A 559 59.43 -9.32 -64.62
CA LYS A 559 60.84 -8.99 -64.38
C LYS A 559 61.50 -9.90 -63.33
N LEU A 560 61.12 -11.17 -63.33
CA LEU A 560 61.70 -12.16 -62.46
C LEU A 560 62.97 -12.78 -63.12
N LYS A 561 63.94 -13.24 -62.32
CA LYS A 561 65.10 -13.91 -62.82
C LYS A 561 64.77 -15.35 -63.23
N LYS A 562 65.06 -15.69 -64.49
CA LYS A 562 64.91 -17.05 -65.03
C LYS A 562 65.62 -18.07 -64.15
N GLY A 563 65.00 -19.23 -63.91
CA GLY A 563 65.60 -20.32 -63.14
C GLY A 563 65.32 -20.20 -61.60
N THR A 564 64.87 -19.05 -61.12
CA THR A 564 64.58 -18.84 -59.69
C THR A 564 63.33 -19.54 -59.25
N ALA A 565 63.32 -20.13 -58.02
CA ALA A 565 62.11 -20.62 -57.36
C ALA A 565 61.32 -19.44 -56.71
N SER A 566 60.13 -19.25 -57.11
CA SER A 566 59.21 -18.24 -56.50
C SER A 566 58.05 -18.87 -55.78
N GLN A 567 57.70 -18.33 -54.61
CA GLN A 567 56.60 -18.80 -53.80
C GLN A 567 55.63 -17.66 -53.56
N TYR A 568 54.33 -17.95 -53.67
CA TYR A 568 53.28 -16.95 -53.53
C TYR A 568 52.14 -17.42 -52.61
N LYS A 569 51.49 -16.45 -52.00
CA LYS A 569 50.23 -16.61 -51.34
C LYS A 569 49.38 -15.36 -51.60
N VAL A 570 48.04 -15.52 -51.60
CA VAL A 570 47.09 -14.43 -51.81
C VAL A 570 46.10 -14.44 -50.65
N ARG A 571 45.72 -13.28 -50.20
CA ARG A 571 44.57 -13.13 -49.27
C ARG A 571 43.59 -12.10 -49.78
N ALA A 572 42.32 -12.32 -49.47
CA ALA A 572 41.26 -11.36 -49.71
C ALA A 572 41.24 -10.32 -48.58
N TYR A 573 40.76 -9.11 -48.87
CA TYR A 573 40.49 -8.12 -47.84
C TYR A 573 39.15 -7.43 -48.11
N LYS A 574 38.51 -6.91 -47.03
CA LYS A 574 37.32 -6.09 -47.01
C LYS A 574 37.67 -4.76 -46.37
N SER A 575 37.33 -3.66 -47.04
CA SER A 575 37.38 -2.32 -46.47
C SER A 575 35.96 -1.95 -46.04
N TYR A 576 35.78 -1.57 -44.77
CA TYR A 576 34.49 -1.18 -44.23
C TYR A 576 34.69 -0.18 -43.08
N ASN A 577 33.97 0.95 -43.08
CA ASN A 577 34.04 2.02 -42.10
C ASN A 577 35.51 2.40 -41.73
N GLY A 578 36.36 2.64 -42.74
CA GLY A 578 37.78 3.03 -42.55
C GLY A 578 38.70 1.94 -42.07
N LYS A 579 38.19 0.74 -41.76
CA LYS A 579 38.99 -0.41 -41.29
C LYS A 579 39.19 -1.43 -42.41
N THR A 580 40.33 -2.10 -42.38
CA THR A 580 40.67 -3.19 -43.31
C THR A 580 40.64 -4.53 -42.58
N TYR A 581 39.74 -5.40 -43.01
CA TYR A 581 39.55 -6.76 -42.54
C TYR A 581 40.25 -7.70 -43.50
N VAL A 582 41.13 -8.57 -43.02
CA VAL A 582 41.94 -9.45 -43.87
C VAL A 582 41.61 -10.92 -43.62
N GLY A 583 41.50 -11.66 -44.70
CA GLY A 583 41.31 -13.11 -44.65
C GLY A 583 42.63 -13.86 -44.39
N THR A 584 42.49 -15.13 -44.09
CA THR A 584 43.62 -16.05 -44.09
C THR A 584 44.18 -16.15 -45.49
N CYS A 585 45.51 -16.18 -45.61
CA CYS A 585 46.17 -16.41 -46.90
C CYS A 585 45.79 -17.78 -47.50
N SER A 586 45.81 -17.85 -48.83
CA SER A 586 45.82 -19.14 -49.55
C SER A 586 46.95 -20.05 -49.10
N ASP A 587 46.88 -21.28 -49.45
CA ASP A 587 48.05 -22.16 -49.36
C ASP A 587 49.22 -21.60 -50.22
N VAL A 588 50.40 -21.88 -49.79
CA VAL A 588 51.63 -21.46 -50.54
C VAL A 588 51.75 -22.30 -51.79
N THR A 589 51.87 -21.61 -52.92
CA THR A 589 52.10 -22.24 -54.20
C THR A 589 53.47 -21.83 -54.69
N LYS A 590 54.27 -22.81 -55.24
CA LYS A 590 55.65 -22.64 -55.70
C LYS A 590 55.78 -22.91 -57.19
N ILE A 591 56.65 -22.18 -57.85
CA ILE A 591 56.95 -22.37 -59.28
C ILE A 591 58.36 -21.96 -59.58
N LYS A 592 59.05 -22.63 -60.58
CA LYS A 592 60.34 -22.23 -61.12
C LYS A 592 60.11 -21.34 -62.32
N VAL A 593 60.67 -20.13 -62.33
CA VAL A 593 60.50 -19.12 -63.40
C VAL A 593 61.16 -19.61 -64.68
N LYS A 594 60.39 -19.63 -65.76
CA LYS A 594 60.86 -19.98 -67.12
C LYS A 594 61.28 -18.79 -67.89
#